data_b789274019a1797432a70e4f24c89be8
#
_entry.id   b789274019a1797432a70e4f24c89be8
#
_cell.length_a   1.000
_cell.length_b   1.000
_cell.length_c   1.000
_cell.angle_alpha   90.00
_cell.angle_beta   90.00
_cell.angle_gamma   90.00
#
_symmetry.space_group_name_H-M   'P 1'
#
loop_
_entity.id
_entity.type
_entity.pdbx_description
1 polymer ?
#
loop_
_entity_poly.entity_id
_entity_poly.type
_entity_poly.pdbx_seq_one_letter_code
_entity_poly.pdbx_strand_id
1 'polypeptide(L)'
;MIRIKRIYDPVEESDGRRILVDRLWPRGVTKEKAAIHEWMKEVAPSHELRKWYHEQGNFDEFEDSYRKELMGDDAKIPLLQQLRKWADEGTVTLLYSAKDDKRNQAVVLAELLRGMKDD
;
A
#
# COMPACT_ATOMS: atom_id res chain seq x y z
N MET A 1 -2.70 -14.11 2.49
CA MET A 1 -3.90 -13.32 2.19
C MET A 1 -3.59 -11.81 2.24
N ILE A 2 -4.04 -11.06 1.24
CA ILE A 2 -3.82 -9.62 1.20
C ILE A 2 -5.14 -8.90 1.44
N ARG A 3 -5.16 -7.98 2.41
CA ARG A 3 -6.32 -7.14 2.73
C ARG A 3 -5.90 -5.69 2.65
N ILE A 4 -6.85 -4.81 2.47
CA ILE A 4 -6.63 -3.36 2.54
C ILE A 4 -7.57 -2.78 3.59
N LYS A 5 -7.12 -1.72 4.27
CA LYS A 5 -7.87 -1.12 5.37
C LYS A 5 -7.41 0.32 5.57
N ARG A 6 -8.34 1.21 5.91
CA ARG A 6 -7.93 2.55 6.31
C ARG A 6 -7.22 2.48 7.66
N ILE A 7 -6.17 3.28 7.81
CA ILE A 7 -5.42 3.36 9.08
C ILE A 7 -6.33 3.81 10.24
N TYR A 8 -7.40 4.52 9.93
CA TYR A 8 -8.34 5.04 10.94
C TYR A 8 -9.37 4.02 11.41
N ASP A 9 -9.49 2.89 10.73
CA ASP A 9 -10.41 1.82 11.11
C ASP A 9 -9.87 1.05 12.33
N PRO A 10 -10.74 0.41 13.12
CA PRO A 10 -10.29 -0.30 14.31
C PRO A 10 -9.26 -1.39 14.01
N VAL A 11 -8.28 -1.53 14.88
CA VAL A 11 -7.28 -2.59 14.82
C VAL A 11 -7.93 -3.91 15.23
N GLU A 12 -7.67 -4.96 14.44
CA GLU A 12 -8.20 -6.30 14.67
C GLU A 12 -7.09 -7.34 14.59
N GLU A 13 -7.21 -8.42 15.35
CA GLU A 13 -6.25 -9.53 15.27
C GLU A 13 -6.22 -10.14 13.87
N SER A 14 -7.40 -10.18 13.20
CA SER A 14 -7.51 -10.70 11.84
C SER A 14 -6.75 -9.88 10.80
N ASP A 15 -6.27 -8.68 11.15
CA ASP A 15 -5.44 -7.87 10.25
C ASP A 15 -4.10 -8.54 9.95
N GLY A 16 -3.63 -9.41 10.85
CA GLY A 16 -2.33 -10.04 10.70
C GLY A 16 -1.22 -9.00 10.71
N ARG A 17 -0.35 -9.04 9.72
CA ARG A 17 0.76 -8.10 9.61
C ARG A 17 0.26 -6.78 9.02
N ARG A 18 0.35 -5.73 9.80
CA ARG A 18 -0.15 -4.40 9.43
C ARG A 18 0.99 -3.57 8.84
N ILE A 19 0.86 -3.21 7.56
CA ILE A 19 1.91 -2.49 6.81
C ILE A 19 1.31 -1.18 6.28
N LEU A 20 1.88 -0.04 6.70
CA LEU A 20 1.47 1.26 6.20
C LEU A 20 2.17 1.51 4.86
N VAL A 21 1.38 1.80 3.81
CA VAL A 21 1.89 2.01 2.45
C VAL A 21 1.68 3.43 1.95
N ASP A 22 1.53 4.38 2.86
CA ASP A 22 1.52 5.80 2.54
C ASP A 22 2.94 6.35 2.57
N ARG A 23 3.20 7.38 1.78
CA ARG A 23 4.51 8.05 1.78
C ARG A 23 4.67 8.96 2.99
N LEU A 24 3.58 9.58 3.45
CA LEU A 24 3.58 10.49 4.60
C LEU A 24 2.84 9.84 5.77
N TRP A 25 3.27 10.16 6.99
CA TRP A 25 2.59 9.67 8.19
C TRP A 25 1.17 10.25 8.26
N PRO A 26 0.15 9.42 8.57
CA PRO A 26 -1.23 9.87 8.63
C PRO A 26 -1.49 10.90 9.73
N ARG A 27 -2.29 11.90 9.44
CA ARG A 27 -2.64 12.94 10.42
C ARG A 27 -3.43 12.36 11.59
N GLY A 28 -3.07 12.80 12.79
CA GLY A 28 -3.82 12.47 13.99
C GLY A 28 -3.65 11.03 14.47
N VAL A 29 -2.73 10.28 13.89
CA VAL A 29 -2.50 8.89 14.27
C VAL A 29 -1.18 8.79 15.04
N THR A 30 -1.22 8.31 16.28
CA THR A 30 -0.01 8.02 17.04
C THR A 30 0.54 6.66 16.62
N LYS A 31 1.81 6.42 16.88
CA LYS A 31 2.42 5.12 16.59
C LYS A 31 1.72 3.98 17.31
N GLU A 32 1.31 4.21 18.55
CA GLU A 32 0.61 3.21 19.35
C GLU A 32 -0.75 2.87 18.74
N LYS A 33 -1.51 3.88 18.33
CA LYS A 33 -2.83 3.67 17.71
C LYS A 33 -2.73 3.03 16.33
N ALA A 34 -1.67 3.35 15.58
CA ALA A 34 -1.46 2.78 14.27
C ALA A 34 -1.22 1.27 14.36
N ALA A 35 -0.53 0.83 15.40
CA ALA A 35 -0.23 -0.58 15.64
C ALA A 35 0.33 -1.27 14.40
N ILE A 36 1.24 -0.59 13.70
CA ILE A 36 1.83 -1.13 12.47
C ILE A 36 3.06 -1.98 12.80
N HIS A 37 3.28 -3.00 11.97
CA HIS A 37 4.50 -3.80 12.01
C HIS A 37 5.61 -3.11 11.24
N GLU A 38 5.26 -2.42 10.16
CA GLU A 38 6.22 -1.70 9.35
C GLU A 38 5.56 -0.56 8.59
N TRP A 39 6.29 0.54 8.43
CA TRP A 39 5.92 1.62 7.52
C TRP A 39 6.79 1.49 6.27
N MET A 40 6.19 0.98 5.19
CA MET A 40 6.90 0.71 3.95
C MET A 40 6.65 1.84 2.95
N LYS A 41 7.15 3.03 3.26
CA LYS A 41 6.93 4.22 2.42
C LYS A 41 7.55 4.09 1.03
N GLU A 42 8.55 3.22 0.87
CA GLU A 42 9.24 3.03 -0.40
C GLU A 42 8.35 2.39 -1.48
N VAL A 43 7.26 1.71 -1.10
CA VAL A 43 6.30 1.17 -2.07
C VAL A 43 5.15 2.12 -2.35
N ALA A 44 5.10 3.27 -1.68
CA ALA A 44 4.10 4.31 -1.96
C ALA A 44 4.39 4.98 -3.30
N PRO A 45 3.38 5.59 -3.94
CA PRO A 45 3.62 6.36 -5.16
C PRO A 45 4.60 7.50 -4.90
N SER A 46 5.35 7.90 -5.93
CA SER A 46 6.26 9.03 -5.83
C SER A 46 5.48 10.30 -5.46
N HIS A 47 6.20 11.26 -4.90
CA HIS A 47 5.62 12.57 -4.58
C HIS A 47 5.01 13.23 -5.82
N GLU A 48 5.71 13.15 -6.95
CA GLU A 48 5.26 13.71 -8.22
C GLU A 48 3.97 13.07 -8.71
N LEU A 49 3.88 11.74 -8.63
CA LEU A 49 2.69 11.02 -9.04
C LEU A 49 1.49 11.31 -8.13
N ARG A 50 1.73 11.40 -6.81
CA ARG A 50 0.67 11.77 -5.87
C ARG A 50 0.13 13.16 -6.17
N LYS A 51 1.02 14.12 -6.41
CA LYS A 51 0.64 15.49 -6.75
C LYS A 51 -0.17 15.52 -8.05
N TRP A 52 0.31 14.81 -9.06
CA TRP A 52 -0.37 14.72 -10.35
C TRP A 52 -1.80 14.18 -10.19
N TYR A 53 -1.94 13.09 -9.44
CA TYR A 53 -3.25 12.48 -9.23
C TYR A 53 -4.18 13.41 -8.46
N HIS A 54 -3.66 14.10 -7.45
CA HIS A 54 -4.44 15.04 -6.66
C HIS A 54 -4.99 16.19 -7.52
N GLU A 55 -4.22 16.63 -8.50
CA GLU A 55 -4.61 17.71 -9.42
C GLU A 55 -5.53 17.23 -10.53
N GLN A 56 -5.26 16.06 -11.11
CA GLN A 56 -5.96 15.57 -12.30
C GLN A 56 -7.15 14.68 -12.01
N GLY A 57 -7.10 13.92 -10.92
CA GLY A 57 -8.19 13.05 -10.52
C GLY A 57 -8.44 11.83 -11.41
N ASN A 58 -7.53 11.52 -12.34
CA ASN A 58 -7.69 10.39 -13.26
C ASN A 58 -7.06 9.14 -12.65
N PHE A 59 -7.89 8.29 -12.06
CA PHE A 59 -7.40 7.10 -11.35
C PHE A 59 -6.81 6.06 -12.30
N ASP A 60 -7.38 5.87 -13.48
CA ASP A 60 -6.88 4.86 -14.43
C ASP A 60 -5.45 5.19 -14.86
N GLU A 61 -5.17 6.45 -15.16
CA GLU A 61 -3.81 6.89 -15.50
C GLU A 61 -2.88 6.81 -14.29
N PHE A 62 -3.39 7.15 -13.10
CA PHE A 62 -2.64 6.99 -11.86
C PHE A 62 -2.23 5.53 -11.67
N GLU A 63 -3.14 4.62 -11.83
CA GLU A 63 -2.88 3.18 -11.67
C GLU A 63 -1.79 2.70 -12.62
N ASP A 64 -1.88 3.06 -13.90
CA ASP A 64 -0.87 2.69 -14.88
C ASP A 64 0.51 3.24 -14.51
N SER A 65 0.56 4.50 -14.13
CA SER A 65 1.82 5.15 -13.76
C SER A 65 2.41 4.56 -12.49
N TYR A 66 1.58 4.25 -11.51
CA TYR A 66 2.03 3.67 -10.26
C TYR A 66 2.58 2.25 -10.48
N ARG A 67 1.91 1.43 -11.30
CA ARG A 67 2.41 0.10 -11.65
C ARG A 67 3.76 0.18 -12.34
N LYS A 68 3.97 1.17 -13.21
CA LYS A 68 5.26 1.38 -13.86
C LYS A 68 6.34 1.78 -12.86
N GLU A 69 6.01 2.63 -11.88
CA GLU A 69 6.95 2.99 -10.81
C GLU A 69 7.37 1.76 -10.01
N LEU A 70 6.40 0.92 -9.63
CA LEU A 70 6.67 -0.26 -8.82
C LEU A 70 7.49 -1.31 -9.56
N MET A 71 7.15 -1.58 -10.80
CA MET A 71 7.81 -2.63 -11.58
C MET A 71 9.07 -2.16 -12.29
N GLY A 72 9.22 -0.86 -12.48
CA GLY A 72 10.36 -0.28 -13.18
C GLY A 72 11.54 0.08 -12.29
N ASP A 73 11.41 -0.07 -10.98
CA ASP A 73 12.48 0.26 -10.03
C ASP A 73 12.98 -1.01 -9.36
N ASP A 74 14.19 -1.42 -9.69
CA ASP A 74 14.81 -2.63 -9.16
C ASP A 74 14.90 -2.61 -7.63
N ALA A 75 14.99 -1.43 -7.01
CA ALA A 75 15.04 -1.30 -5.55
C ALA A 75 13.69 -1.66 -4.90
N LYS A 76 12.59 -1.56 -5.63
CA LYS A 76 11.25 -1.87 -5.12
C LYS A 76 10.87 -3.34 -5.27
N ILE A 77 11.46 -4.03 -6.22
CA ILE A 77 11.12 -5.44 -6.48
C ILE A 77 11.29 -6.32 -5.23
N PRO A 78 12.40 -6.24 -4.48
CA PRO A 78 12.54 -7.02 -3.25
C PRO A 78 11.46 -6.72 -2.22
N LEU A 79 10.99 -5.48 -2.15
CA LEU A 79 9.93 -5.08 -1.22
C LEU A 79 8.59 -5.70 -1.61
N LEU A 80 8.28 -5.73 -2.90
CA LEU A 80 7.08 -6.40 -3.41
C LEU A 80 7.14 -7.90 -3.14
N GLN A 81 8.29 -8.51 -3.36
CA GLN A 81 8.50 -9.93 -3.08
C GLN A 81 8.33 -10.24 -1.58
N GLN A 82 8.82 -9.35 -0.72
CA GLN A 82 8.67 -9.50 0.72
C GLN A 82 7.20 -9.45 1.13
N LEU A 83 6.43 -8.49 0.59
CA LEU A 83 5.00 -8.39 0.86
C LEU A 83 4.27 -9.65 0.40
N ARG A 84 4.61 -10.16 -0.76
CA ARG A 84 4.02 -11.38 -1.30
C ARG A 84 4.34 -12.59 -0.44
N LYS A 85 5.57 -12.69 0.01
CA LYS A 85 5.99 -13.77 0.90
C LYS A 85 5.21 -13.74 2.21
N TRP A 86 5.08 -12.57 2.82
CA TRP A 86 4.31 -12.44 4.05
C TRP A 86 2.84 -12.82 3.82
N ALA A 87 2.28 -12.48 2.67
CA ALA A 87 0.89 -12.81 2.33
C ALA A 87 0.69 -14.31 2.13
N ASP A 88 1.72 -15.02 1.67
CA ASP A 88 1.68 -16.47 1.53
C ASP A 88 1.78 -17.16 2.90
N GLU A 89 2.45 -16.55 3.85
CA GLU A 89 2.62 -17.10 5.21
C GLU A 89 1.41 -16.80 6.12
N GLY A 90 0.63 -15.78 5.81
CA GLY A 90 -0.51 -15.39 6.63
C GLY A 90 -1.23 -14.21 6.03
N THR A 91 -1.86 -13.40 6.87
CA THR A 91 -2.57 -12.20 6.41
C THR A 91 -1.65 -10.97 6.47
N VAL A 92 -1.63 -10.21 5.38
CA VAL A 92 -1.02 -8.89 5.31
C VAL A 92 -2.14 -7.89 5.05
N THR A 93 -2.22 -6.86 5.89
CA THR A 93 -3.17 -5.77 5.70
C THR A 93 -2.41 -4.51 5.31
N LEU A 94 -2.66 -4.03 4.09
CA LEU A 94 -2.07 -2.79 3.59
C LEU A 94 -2.92 -1.62 4.08
N LEU A 95 -2.28 -0.72 4.82
CA LEU A 95 -2.97 0.41 5.45
C LEU A 95 -2.73 1.69 4.67
N TYR A 96 -3.76 2.50 4.56
CA TYR A 96 -3.72 3.77 3.84
C TYR A 96 -4.59 4.81 4.57
N SER A 97 -4.37 6.09 4.28
CA SER A 97 -5.11 7.18 4.92
C SER A 97 -6.19 7.82 4.05
N ALA A 98 -6.17 7.59 2.74
CA ALA A 98 -7.12 8.19 1.80
C ALA A 98 -8.57 7.92 2.20
N LYS A 99 -9.46 8.89 1.90
CA LYS A 99 -10.89 8.73 2.22
C LYS A 99 -11.60 7.79 1.27
N ASP A 100 -11.17 7.74 0.02
CA ASP A 100 -11.77 6.87 -1.00
C ASP A 100 -11.22 5.45 -0.83
N ASP A 101 -12.08 4.53 -0.43
CA ASP A 101 -11.68 3.15 -0.17
C ASP A 101 -11.59 2.28 -1.43
N LYS A 102 -11.95 2.83 -2.58
CA LYS A 102 -11.93 2.10 -3.86
C LYS A 102 -10.84 2.59 -4.80
N ARG A 103 -10.46 3.86 -4.69
CA ARG A 103 -9.47 4.50 -5.57
C ARG A 103 -8.32 5.05 -4.75
N ASN A 104 -7.38 4.18 -4.43
CA ASN A 104 -6.19 4.55 -3.66
C ASN A 104 -5.04 3.61 -4.01
N GLN A 105 -3.83 3.96 -3.57
CA GLN A 105 -2.63 3.19 -3.87
C GLN A 105 -2.65 1.78 -3.30
N ALA A 106 -3.30 1.57 -2.17
CA ALA A 106 -3.34 0.24 -1.55
C ALA A 106 -4.14 -0.74 -2.41
N VAL A 107 -5.21 -0.27 -3.06
CA VAL A 107 -6.00 -1.09 -3.99
C VAL A 107 -5.13 -1.56 -5.16
N VAL A 108 -4.38 -0.64 -5.76
CA VAL A 108 -3.49 -0.97 -6.88
C VAL A 108 -2.40 -1.93 -6.44
N LEU A 109 -1.77 -1.64 -5.31
CA LEU A 109 -0.70 -2.48 -4.77
C LEU A 109 -1.21 -3.91 -4.46
N ALA A 110 -2.39 -4.02 -3.84
CA ALA A 110 -2.98 -5.31 -3.52
C ALA A 110 -3.25 -6.13 -4.79
N GLU A 111 -3.79 -5.50 -5.83
CA GLU A 111 -4.04 -6.17 -7.12
C GLU A 111 -2.74 -6.64 -7.76
N LEU A 112 -1.72 -5.79 -7.74
CA LEU A 112 -0.41 -6.15 -8.27
C LEU A 112 0.18 -7.35 -7.54
N LEU A 113 0.13 -7.35 -6.22
CA LEU A 113 0.68 -8.44 -5.40
C LEU A 113 -0.08 -9.74 -5.64
N ARG A 114 -1.40 -9.69 -5.76
CA ARG A 114 -2.22 -10.88 -6.03
C ARG A 114 -1.91 -11.48 -7.39
N GLY A 115 -1.51 -10.65 -8.35
CA GLY A 115 -1.13 -11.10 -9.69
C GLY A 115 0.30 -11.59 -9.80
N MET A 116 1.14 -11.38 -8.81
CA MET A 116 2.53 -11.84 -8.83
C MET A 116 2.60 -13.36 -8.67
N LYS A 117 3.47 -13.97 -9.46
CA LYS A 117 3.71 -15.40 -9.35
C LYS A 117 4.81 -15.67 -8.33
N ASP A 118 4.64 -16.75 -7.57
CA ASP A 118 5.68 -17.24 -6.70
C ASP A 118 6.74 -17.95 -7.53
N ASP A 119 7.96 -17.55 -7.38
CA ASP A 119 9.11 -18.22 -7.98
C ASP A 119 9.86 -19.01 -6.90
#